data_8bed185a98ad1b0c5159b55a0a710a98
#
_entry.id   8bed185a98ad1b0c5159b55a0a710a98
#
_cell.length_a   1.000
_cell.length_b   1.000
_cell.length_c   1.000
_cell.angle_alpha   90.00
_cell.angle_beta   90.00
_cell.angle_gamma   90.00
#
_symmetry.space_group_name_H-M   'P 1'
#
loop_
_entity.id
_entity.type
_entity.pdbx_description
1 polymer ?
#
loop_
_entity_poly.entity_id
_entity_poly.type
_entity_poly.pdbx_seq_one_letter_code
_entity_poly.pdbx_strand_id
1 'polypeptide(L)'
;MIFADKLIRLRKKSGWSQEELAEQMGVSRQSISKWEGAQSIPDLEKIIKLAKLFSVSTDYLLLDELGEPEQAPALPGEEGPALRRITMEQANAFLEIKAETAGWIAFGVFLCILSPICLLLLAGLSEMPGSGISGGLAAAIGLTVLLVMVAAAVAIFVYSGGKTSAFEYLDSQIFETEYGVSGMVKERREQYRERYMRNNIIGVCLCILAAIPLFSSAALEVENPLLPVGLLCATLVTVAFGVRLLVRSGTVWGGFERLLEEGEYTREEKKKQPLISKISQVYWTLALAGYLAYSFITNGWDRSWIVWPVAAVLFPAVTALILLFAKKK
;
A
#
# COMPACT_ATOMS: atom_id res chain seq x y z
N MET A 1 1.23 -6.65 -40.17
CA MET A 1 0.54 -7.81 -40.82
C MET A 1 -0.96 -7.56 -40.68
N ILE A 2 -1.70 -7.45 -41.80
CA ILE A 2 -3.14 -7.13 -41.77
C ILE A 2 -3.97 -8.31 -41.27
N PHE A 3 -5.20 -8.03 -40.81
CA PHE A 3 -6.14 -9.03 -40.28
C PHE A 3 -6.26 -10.28 -41.17
N ALA A 4 -6.38 -10.10 -42.50
CA ALA A 4 -6.53 -11.19 -43.45
C ALA A 4 -5.34 -12.17 -43.41
N ASP A 5 -4.12 -11.67 -43.38
CA ASP A 5 -2.90 -12.50 -43.33
C ASP A 5 -2.84 -13.29 -42.00
N LYS A 6 -3.23 -12.67 -40.89
CA LYS A 6 -3.27 -13.33 -39.58
C LYS A 6 -4.29 -14.46 -39.58
N LEU A 7 -5.48 -14.22 -40.13
CA LEU A 7 -6.54 -15.21 -40.22
C LEU A 7 -6.11 -16.42 -41.04
N ILE A 8 -5.51 -16.20 -42.24
CA ILE A 8 -4.98 -17.28 -43.11
C ILE A 8 -3.93 -18.10 -42.34
N ARG A 9 -3.03 -17.42 -41.63
CA ARG A 9 -1.95 -18.05 -40.89
C ARG A 9 -2.49 -18.92 -39.74
N LEU A 10 -3.41 -18.40 -38.95
CA LEU A 10 -4.03 -19.12 -37.84
C LEU A 10 -4.79 -20.34 -38.32
N ARG A 11 -5.60 -20.20 -39.38
CA ARG A 11 -6.32 -21.32 -39.97
C ARG A 11 -5.38 -22.41 -40.47
N LYS A 12 -4.34 -22.03 -41.28
CA LYS A 12 -3.34 -23.00 -41.77
C LYS A 12 -2.60 -23.69 -40.64
N LYS A 13 -2.28 -22.99 -39.59
CA LYS A 13 -1.62 -23.54 -38.38
C LYS A 13 -2.49 -24.56 -37.67
N SER A 14 -3.80 -24.34 -37.64
CA SER A 14 -4.78 -25.30 -37.13
C SER A 14 -5.09 -26.45 -38.08
N GLY A 15 -4.51 -26.45 -39.29
CA GLY A 15 -4.73 -27.49 -40.30
C GLY A 15 -6.10 -27.42 -40.98
N TRP A 16 -6.85 -26.34 -40.81
CA TRP A 16 -8.24 -26.22 -41.26
C TRP A 16 -8.33 -25.70 -42.72
N SER A 17 -9.30 -26.24 -43.48
CA SER A 17 -9.79 -25.64 -44.71
C SER A 17 -10.65 -24.40 -44.40
N GLN A 18 -10.93 -23.59 -45.44
CA GLN A 18 -11.88 -22.47 -45.32
C GLN A 18 -13.30 -22.94 -44.94
N GLU A 19 -13.64 -24.13 -45.34
CA GLU A 19 -14.95 -24.75 -45.10
C GLU A 19 -15.11 -25.17 -43.62
N GLU A 20 -14.07 -25.82 -43.06
CA GLU A 20 -14.02 -26.21 -41.66
C GLU A 20 -14.01 -24.98 -40.73
N LEU A 21 -13.26 -23.93 -41.08
CA LEU A 21 -13.31 -22.69 -40.31
C LEU A 21 -14.69 -22.03 -40.35
N ALA A 22 -15.36 -22.07 -41.52
CA ALA A 22 -16.71 -21.54 -41.67
C ALA A 22 -17.72 -22.30 -40.81
N GLU A 23 -17.60 -23.60 -40.72
CA GLU A 23 -18.43 -24.46 -39.86
C GLU A 23 -18.22 -24.14 -38.40
N GLN A 24 -16.97 -24.05 -37.93
CA GLN A 24 -16.63 -23.68 -36.53
C GLN A 24 -17.15 -22.28 -36.16
N MET A 25 -17.11 -21.36 -37.10
CA MET A 25 -17.60 -20.00 -36.94
C MET A 25 -19.11 -19.85 -37.06
N GLY A 26 -19.79 -20.82 -37.68
CA GLY A 26 -21.22 -20.74 -37.98
C GLY A 26 -21.53 -19.70 -39.07
N VAL A 27 -20.64 -19.55 -40.05
CA VAL A 27 -20.78 -18.62 -41.19
C VAL A 27 -20.62 -19.33 -42.49
N SER A 28 -20.92 -18.66 -43.62
CA SER A 28 -20.69 -19.25 -44.94
C SER A 28 -19.19 -19.28 -45.31
N ARG A 29 -18.78 -20.27 -46.12
CA ARG A 29 -17.43 -20.32 -46.71
C ARG A 29 -17.07 -19.03 -47.45
N GLN A 30 -18.06 -18.41 -48.10
CA GLN A 30 -17.86 -17.14 -48.83
C GLN A 30 -17.47 -16.00 -47.86
N SER A 31 -18.01 -15.99 -46.63
CA SER A 31 -17.62 -15.00 -45.61
C SER A 31 -16.16 -15.15 -45.20
N ILE A 32 -15.70 -16.39 -44.98
CA ILE A 32 -14.29 -16.66 -44.66
C ILE A 32 -13.40 -16.24 -45.83
N SER A 33 -13.77 -16.59 -47.06
CA SER A 33 -13.03 -16.21 -48.27
C SER A 33 -12.90 -14.69 -48.45
N LYS A 34 -13.97 -13.91 -48.15
CA LYS A 34 -13.93 -12.45 -48.16
C LYS A 34 -13.04 -11.86 -47.09
N TRP A 35 -13.04 -12.45 -45.87
CA TRP A 35 -12.19 -12.01 -44.79
C TRP A 35 -10.72 -12.28 -45.05
N GLU A 36 -10.40 -13.47 -45.57
CA GLU A 36 -9.04 -13.84 -45.99
C GLU A 36 -8.56 -13.06 -47.23
N GLY A 37 -9.48 -12.65 -48.09
CA GLY A 37 -9.18 -11.83 -49.27
C GLY A 37 -9.14 -10.32 -48.98
N ALA A 38 -9.22 -9.89 -47.72
CA ALA A 38 -9.29 -8.49 -47.31
C ALA A 38 -10.43 -7.68 -47.97
N GLN A 39 -11.49 -8.35 -48.44
CA GLN A 39 -12.65 -7.71 -49.09
C GLN A 39 -13.68 -7.25 -48.07
N SER A 40 -13.67 -7.79 -46.85
CA SER A 40 -14.51 -7.38 -45.75
C SER A 40 -13.86 -7.76 -44.44
N ILE A 41 -14.21 -7.02 -43.35
CA ILE A 41 -13.81 -7.33 -42.01
C ILE A 41 -15.03 -7.91 -41.28
N PRO A 42 -14.87 -8.98 -40.45
CA PRO A 42 -15.95 -9.50 -39.65
C PRO A 42 -16.42 -8.48 -38.61
N ASP A 43 -17.66 -8.60 -38.15
CA ASP A 43 -18.18 -7.82 -37.05
C ASP A 43 -17.46 -8.16 -35.72
N LEU A 44 -17.58 -7.29 -34.73
CA LEU A 44 -16.87 -7.41 -33.44
C LEU A 44 -17.18 -8.76 -32.74
N GLU A 45 -18.41 -9.25 -32.85
CA GLU A 45 -18.81 -10.51 -32.22
C GLU A 45 -18.08 -11.71 -32.85
N LYS A 46 -17.90 -11.68 -34.16
CA LYS A 46 -17.13 -12.71 -34.89
C LYS A 46 -15.64 -12.60 -34.63
N ILE A 47 -15.10 -11.38 -34.47
CA ILE A 47 -13.70 -11.18 -34.08
C ILE A 47 -13.43 -11.79 -32.70
N ILE A 48 -14.32 -11.56 -31.72
CA ILE A 48 -14.23 -12.15 -30.38
C ILE A 48 -14.30 -13.69 -30.47
N LYS A 49 -15.18 -14.23 -31.32
CA LYS A 49 -15.30 -15.68 -31.55
C LYS A 49 -14.04 -16.26 -32.18
N LEU A 50 -13.44 -15.59 -33.16
CA LEU A 50 -12.16 -15.96 -33.75
C LEU A 50 -11.01 -15.95 -32.76
N ALA A 51 -10.94 -14.91 -31.92
CA ALA A 51 -9.94 -14.80 -30.87
C ALA A 51 -10.01 -15.98 -29.89
N LYS A 52 -11.21 -16.36 -29.46
CA LYS A 52 -11.44 -17.55 -28.62
C LYS A 52 -11.09 -18.85 -29.33
N LEU A 53 -11.50 -19.00 -30.58
CA LEU A 53 -11.29 -20.22 -31.38
C LEU A 53 -9.80 -20.50 -31.57
N PHE A 54 -9.00 -19.45 -31.84
CA PHE A 54 -7.57 -19.57 -32.07
C PHE A 54 -6.70 -19.33 -30.84
N SER A 55 -7.32 -19.07 -29.67
CA SER A 55 -6.64 -18.75 -28.39
C SER A 55 -5.64 -17.58 -28.54
N VAL A 56 -6.02 -16.53 -29.27
CA VAL A 56 -5.26 -15.30 -29.46
C VAL A 56 -6.04 -14.09 -28.91
N SER A 57 -5.35 -12.98 -28.63
CA SER A 57 -6.03 -11.76 -28.22
C SER A 57 -6.78 -11.09 -29.39
N THR A 58 -7.86 -10.36 -29.08
CA THR A 58 -8.55 -9.50 -30.08
C THR A 58 -7.61 -8.45 -30.64
N ASP A 59 -6.72 -7.91 -29.78
CA ASP A 59 -5.72 -6.91 -30.17
C ASP A 59 -4.73 -7.46 -31.19
N TYR A 60 -4.31 -8.73 -31.04
CA TYR A 60 -3.49 -9.39 -32.04
C TYR A 60 -4.18 -9.44 -33.37
N LEU A 61 -5.49 -9.72 -33.42
CA LEU A 61 -6.23 -9.78 -34.71
C LEU A 61 -6.40 -8.39 -35.34
N LEU A 62 -6.61 -7.34 -34.53
CA LEU A 62 -7.00 -6.01 -34.99
C LEU A 62 -5.84 -5.05 -35.23
N LEU A 63 -4.74 -5.12 -34.46
CA LEU A 63 -3.63 -4.19 -34.54
C LEU A 63 -2.52 -4.71 -35.46
N ASP A 64 -2.25 -4.01 -36.56
CA ASP A 64 -1.29 -4.43 -37.60
C ASP A 64 0.17 -4.47 -37.11
N GLU A 65 0.50 -3.77 -36.06
CA GLU A 65 1.87 -3.61 -35.51
C GLU A 65 2.30 -4.74 -34.56
N LEU A 66 1.39 -5.55 -34.05
CA LEU A 66 1.75 -6.68 -33.21
C LEU A 66 2.32 -7.81 -34.09
N GLY A 67 3.62 -8.04 -33.95
CA GLY A 67 4.34 -9.19 -34.53
C GLY A 67 3.75 -10.52 -34.07
N GLU A 68 4.43 -11.63 -34.43
CA GLU A 68 3.99 -12.98 -34.01
C GLU A 68 3.58 -12.97 -32.53
N PRO A 69 2.39 -13.54 -32.19
CA PRO A 69 2.16 -13.89 -30.82
C PRO A 69 3.32 -14.83 -30.48
N GLU A 70 4.21 -14.42 -29.57
CA GLU A 70 4.97 -15.41 -28.84
C GLU A 70 3.91 -16.33 -28.26
N GLN A 71 3.79 -17.50 -28.91
CA GLN A 71 3.07 -18.57 -28.27
C GLN A 71 3.80 -18.81 -26.97
N ALA A 72 3.17 -18.39 -25.88
CA ALA A 72 3.45 -19.09 -24.67
C ALA A 72 3.25 -20.57 -24.99
N PRO A 73 4.31 -21.40 -25.02
CA PRO A 73 4.13 -22.82 -25.22
C PRO A 73 3.21 -23.26 -24.09
N ALA A 74 2.06 -23.79 -24.42
CA ALA A 74 1.31 -24.64 -23.54
C ALA A 74 2.20 -25.89 -23.32
N LEU A 75 3.18 -25.78 -22.45
CA LEU A 75 3.87 -26.90 -21.86
C LEU A 75 2.87 -27.52 -20.87
N PRO A 76 2.47 -28.77 -21.07
CA PRO A 76 1.73 -29.48 -20.04
C PRO A 76 2.71 -29.69 -18.88
N GLY A 77 2.57 -28.89 -17.80
CA GLY A 77 3.33 -29.15 -16.59
C GLY A 77 3.94 -27.96 -15.85
N GLU A 78 3.84 -26.71 -16.32
CA GLU A 78 4.10 -25.57 -15.48
C GLU A 78 2.82 -24.75 -15.33
N GLU A 79 1.94 -25.20 -14.46
CA GLU A 79 1.05 -24.31 -13.73
C GLU A 79 1.94 -23.41 -12.89
N GLY A 80 2.42 -22.32 -13.47
CA GLY A 80 2.78 -21.15 -12.65
C GLY A 80 1.55 -20.86 -11.80
N PRO A 81 1.69 -20.53 -10.51
CA PRO A 81 0.55 -20.37 -9.62
C PRO A 81 -0.47 -19.47 -10.31
N ALA A 82 -1.68 -20.02 -10.57
CA ALA A 82 -2.74 -19.32 -11.27
C ALA A 82 -2.92 -17.96 -10.61
N LEU A 83 -2.64 -16.86 -11.32
CA LEU A 83 -2.71 -15.51 -10.78
C LEU A 83 -4.11 -15.31 -10.22
N ARG A 84 -4.20 -14.97 -8.95
CA ARG A 84 -5.48 -14.75 -8.28
C ARG A 84 -6.22 -13.62 -8.98
N ARG A 85 -7.44 -13.89 -9.43
CA ARG A 85 -8.28 -12.92 -10.11
C ARG A 85 -9.18 -12.21 -9.10
N ILE A 86 -9.19 -10.87 -9.11
CA ILE A 86 -10.01 -10.05 -8.23
C ILE A 86 -11.27 -9.66 -8.99
N THR A 87 -12.42 -10.06 -8.45
CA THR A 87 -13.73 -9.70 -9.00
C THR A 87 -14.13 -8.28 -8.62
N MET A 88 -15.11 -7.72 -9.33
CA MET A 88 -15.70 -6.42 -9.03
C MET A 88 -16.25 -6.34 -7.59
N GLU A 89 -16.88 -7.43 -7.13
CA GLU A 89 -17.43 -7.52 -5.77
C GLU A 89 -16.32 -7.47 -4.70
N GLN A 90 -15.25 -8.24 -4.89
CA GLN A 90 -14.09 -8.26 -3.98
C GLN A 90 -13.40 -6.90 -3.91
N ALA A 91 -13.25 -6.21 -5.05
CA ALA A 91 -12.66 -4.87 -5.10
C ALA A 91 -13.52 -3.85 -4.34
N ASN A 92 -14.85 -3.90 -4.51
CA ASN A 92 -15.77 -3.04 -3.78
C ASN A 92 -15.72 -3.30 -2.27
N ALA A 93 -15.81 -4.56 -1.86
CA ALA A 93 -15.72 -4.97 -0.45
C ALA A 93 -14.41 -4.50 0.19
N PHE A 94 -13.27 -4.64 -0.50
CA PHE A 94 -11.99 -4.15 -0.03
C PHE A 94 -11.98 -2.63 0.18
N LEU A 95 -12.47 -1.84 -0.78
CA LEU A 95 -12.49 -0.39 -0.68
C LEU A 95 -13.41 0.08 0.46
N GLU A 96 -14.56 -0.57 0.67
CA GLU A 96 -15.48 -0.28 1.77
C GLU A 96 -14.83 -0.56 3.13
N ILE A 97 -14.21 -1.73 3.30
CA ILE A 97 -13.49 -2.09 4.52
C ILE A 97 -12.35 -1.11 4.79
N LYS A 98 -11.61 -0.69 3.76
CA LYS A 98 -10.54 0.32 3.89
C LYS A 98 -11.08 1.68 4.30
N ALA A 99 -12.21 2.11 3.74
CA ALA A 99 -12.85 3.37 4.10
C ALA A 99 -13.36 3.37 5.56
N GLU A 100 -13.95 2.25 6.00
CA GLU A 100 -14.40 2.06 7.38
C GLU A 100 -13.22 2.03 8.37
N THR A 101 -12.24 1.17 8.12
CA THR A 101 -11.09 0.96 9.01
C THR A 101 -10.18 2.18 9.07
N ALA A 102 -10.09 3.00 8.01
CA ALA A 102 -9.34 4.26 8.00
C ALA A 102 -9.76 5.22 9.12
N GLY A 103 -11.06 5.29 9.41
CA GLY A 103 -11.59 6.11 10.50
C GLY A 103 -11.15 5.61 11.88
N TRP A 104 -11.20 4.30 12.09
CA TRP A 104 -10.79 3.64 13.33
C TRP A 104 -9.29 3.71 13.54
N ILE A 105 -8.48 3.43 12.53
CA ILE A 105 -7.01 3.53 12.59
C ILE A 105 -6.60 4.96 12.93
N ALA A 106 -7.18 5.97 12.25
CA ALA A 106 -6.90 7.37 12.52
C ALA A 106 -7.31 7.78 13.95
N PHE A 107 -8.38 7.21 14.49
CA PHE A 107 -8.79 7.44 15.88
C PHE A 107 -7.86 6.74 16.87
N GLY A 108 -7.40 5.53 16.60
CA GLY A 108 -6.38 4.86 17.43
C GLY A 108 -5.07 5.64 17.51
N VAL A 109 -4.58 6.15 16.37
CA VAL A 109 -3.38 7.04 16.35
C VAL A 109 -3.62 8.32 17.13
N PHE A 110 -4.80 8.93 17.01
CA PHE A 110 -5.20 10.11 17.76
C PHE A 110 -5.15 9.85 19.27
N LEU A 111 -5.68 8.73 19.76
CA LEU A 111 -5.61 8.33 21.17
C LEU A 111 -4.16 8.14 21.65
N CYS A 112 -3.30 7.52 20.85
CA CYS A 112 -1.88 7.35 21.19
C CYS A 112 -1.17 8.69 21.38
N ILE A 113 -1.44 9.68 20.52
CA ILE A 113 -0.81 11.01 20.62
C ILE A 113 -1.33 11.78 21.84
N LEU A 114 -2.60 11.63 22.18
CA LEU A 114 -3.20 12.30 23.35
C LEU A 114 -2.89 11.60 24.68
N SER A 115 -2.46 10.35 24.66
CA SER A 115 -2.28 9.52 25.86
C SER A 115 -1.35 10.15 26.93
N PRO A 116 -0.25 10.88 26.62
CA PRO A 116 0.62 11.46 27.62
C PRO A 116 0.09 12.74 28.23
N ILE A 117 -0.98 13.36 27.72
CA ILE A 117 -1.46 14.67 28.16
C ILE A 117 -1.85 14.65 29.64
N CYS A 118 -2.57 13.62 30.07
CA CYS A 118 -2.99 13.50 31.46
C CYS A 118 -1.78 13.39 32.39
N LEU A 119 -0.77 12.61 32.03
CA LEU A 119 0.47 12.48 32.80
C LEU A 119 1.21 13.82 32.91
N LEU A 120 1.35 14.52 31.76
CA LEU A 120 2.04 15.82 31.72
C LEU A 120 1.33 16.88 32.58
N LEU A 121 0.00 16.96 32.48
CA LEU A 121 -0.80 17.92 33.27
C LEU A 121 -0.71 17.62 34.76
N LEU A 122 -0.83 16.36 35.17
CA LEU A 122 -0.75 15.97 36.57
C LEU A 122 0.67 16.17 37.12
N ALA A 123 1.71 15.92 36.35
CA ALA A 123 3.09 16.20 36.71
C ALA A 123 3.29 17.70 36.94
N GLY A 124 2.86 18.55 36.00
CA GLY A 124 2.95 20.01 36.18
C GLY A 124 2.14 20.52 37.38
N LEU A 125 0.96 19.94 37.63
CA LEU A 125 0.16 20.29 38.83
C LEU A 125 0.85 19.89 40.14
N SER A 126 1.55 18.75 40.17
CA SER A 126 2.26 18.29 41.37
C SER A 126 3.45 19.19 41.78
N GLU A 127 4.00 19.95 40.85
CA GLU A 127 5.09 20.91 41.09
C GLU A 127 4.58 22.26 41.64
N MET A 128 3.25 22.50 41.64
CA MET A 128 2.70 23.75 42.14
C MET A 128 2.67 23.79 43.69
N PRO A 129 3.11 24.88 44.29
CA PRO A 129 2.97 25.08 45.74
C PRO A 129 1.49 25.02 46.15
N GLY A 130 1.15 24.14 47.08
CA GLY A 130 -0.22 24.03 47.61
C GLY A 130 -1.17 23.13 46.80
N SER A 131 -0.71 22.43 45.79
CA SER A 131 -1.54 21.53 44.97
C SER A 131 -2.13 20.33 45.72
N GLY A 132 -1.52 19.92 46.84
CA GLY A 132 -1.94 18.75 47.62
C GLY A 132 -1.74 17.40 46.91
N ILE A 133 -1.24 17.40 45.66
CA ILE A 133 -1.00 16.20 44.86
C ILE A 133 0.47 15.82 44.98
N SER A 134 0.76 14.63 45.52
CA SER A 134 2.14 14.13 45.53
C SER A 134 2.56 13.70 44.10
N GLY A 135 3.85 13.91 43.77
CA GLY A 135 4.38 13.50 42.47
C GLY A 135 4.17 11.99 42.18
N GLY A 136 4.24 11.14 43.22
CA GLY A 136 3.95 9.72 43.09
C GLY A 136 2.49 9.41 42.69
N LEU A 137 1.53 10.15 43.28
CA LEU A 137 0.11 10.00 42.94
C LEU A 137 -0.18 10.52 41.53
N ALA A 138 0.39 11.67 41.15
CA ALA A 138 0.29 12.25 39.82
C ALA A 138 0.83 11.27 38.76
N ALA A 139 2.00 10.68 38.99
CA ALA A 139 2.60 9.69 38.11
C ALA A 139 1.73 8.41 38.00
N ALA A 140 1.23 7.89 39.13
CA ALA A 140 0.42 6.68 39.13
C ALA A 140 -0.90 6.86 38.33
N ILE A 141 -1.62 7.96 38.55
CA ILE A 141 -2.86 8.25 37.82
C ILE A 141 -2.54 8.51 36.33
N GLY A 142 -1.57 9.38 36.06
CA GLY A 142 -1.20 9.74 34.68
C GLY A 142 -0.75 8.55 33.85
N LEU A 143 0.08 7.67 34.45
CA LEU A 143 0.54 6.44 33.78
C LEU A 143 -0.61 5.44 33.55
N THR A 144 -1.52 5.32 34.52
CA THR A 144 -2.69 4.45 34.38
C THR A 144 -3.57 4.92 33.22
N VAL A 145 -3.88 6.20 33.10
CA VAL A 145 -4.67 6.77 32.00
C VAL A 145 -3.95 6.57 30.67
N LEU A 146 -2.63 6.81 30.60
CA LEU A 146 -1.82 6.58 29.42
C LEU A 146 -1.92 5.13 28.96
N LEU A 147 -1.71 4.17 29.86
CA LEU A 147 -1.78 2.74 29.52
C LEU A 147 -3.17 2.30 29.05
N VAL A 148 -4.23 2.81 29.68
CA VAL A 148 -5.62 2.52 29.25
C VAL A 148 -5.88 3.07 27.85
N MET A 149 -5.46 4.30 27.55
CA MET A 149 -5.63 4.90 26.23
C MET A 149 -4.84 4.15 25.15
N VAL A 150 -3.59 3.76 25.43
CA VAL A 150 -2.76 2.97 24.53
C VAL A 150 -3.37 1.58 24.31
N ALA A 151 -3.84 0.92 25.38
CA ALA A 151 -4.51 -0.38 25.24
C ALA A 151 -5.77 -0.30 24.36
N ALA A 152 -6.58 0.75 24.51
CA ALA A 152 -7.73 0.99 23.65
C ALA A 152 -7.31 1.21 22.18
N ALA A 153 -6.25 1.99 21.93
CA ALA A 153 -5.72 2.20 20.59
C ALA A 153 -5.20 0.90 19.96
N VAL A 154 -4.47 0.07 20.71
CA VAL A 154 -3.99 -1.24 20.25
C VAL A 154 -5.17 -2.16 19.92
N ALA A 155 -6.22 -2.20 20.75
CA ALA A 155 -7.41 -2.98 20.45
C ALA A 155 -8.07 -2.55 19.13
N ILE A 156 -8.12 -1.25 18.84
CA ILE A 156 -8.61 -0.71 17.56
C ILE A 156 -7.72 -1.17 16.39
N PHE A 157 -6.41 -1.14 16.54
CA PHE A 157 -5.49 -1.57 15.49
C PHE A 157 -5.62 -3.07 15.20
N VAL A 158 -5.69 -3.90 16.23
CA VAL A 158 -5.88 -5.36 16.09
C VAL A 158 -7.21 -5.66 15.41
N TYR A 159 -8.30 -5.00 15.83
CA TYR A 159 -9.61 -5.16 15.22
C TYR A 159 -9.60 -4.74 13.74
N SER A 160 -9.02 -3.58 13.42
CA SER A 160 -8.92 -3.08 12.05
C SER A 160 -8.04 -3.98 11.18
N GLY A 161 -6.92 -4.49 11.73
CA GLY A 161 -6.05 -5.46 11.07
C GLY A 161 -6.77 -6.77 10.76
N GLY A 162 -7.55 -7.30 11.72
CA GLY A 162 -8.36 -8.49 11.51
C GLY A 162 -9.36 -8.37 10.38
N LYS A 163 -10.04 -7.20 10.26
CA LYS A 163 -10.96 -6.94 9.13
C LYS A 163 -10.25 -6.92 7.77
N THR A 164 -9.02 -6.45 7.70
CA THR A 164 -8.26 -6.34 6.44
C THR A 164 -7.44 -7.57 6.10
N SER A 165 -7.28 -8.52 7.02
CA SER A 165 -6.43 -9.72 6.86
C SER A 165 -6.84 -10.59 5.68
N ALA A 166 -8.14 -10.68 5.36
CA ALA A 166 -8.64 -11.41 4.20
C ALA A 166 -8.08 -10.90 2.85
N PHE A 167 -7.58 -9.67 2.83
CA PHE A 167 -7.03 -8.98 1.64
C PHE A 167 -5.51 -8.75 1.72
N GLU A 168 -4.81 -9.38 2.67
CA GLU A 168 -3.34 -9.23 2.84
C GLU A 168 -2.56 -9.70 1.61
N TYR A 169 -3.13 -10.62 0.81
CA TYR A 169 -2.55 -11.05 -0.46
C TYR A 169 -2.38 -9.92 -1.47
N LEU A 170 -3.17 -8.83 -1.38
CA LEU A 170 -3.02 -7.65 -2.25
C LEU A 170 -1.68 -6.94 -2.04
N ASP A 171 -1.08 -7.06 -0.86
CA ASP A 171 0.19 -6.44 -0.53
C ASP A 171 1.39 -7.26 -1.03
N SER A 172 1.27 -8.58 -1.06
CA SER A 172 2.39 -9.50 -1.28
C SER A 172 2.35 -10.28 -2.59
N GLN A 173 1.14 -10.52 -3.15
CA GLN A 173 0.96 -11.34 -4.34
C GLN A 173 0.65 -10.50 -5.56
N ILE A 174 1.10 -11.00 -6.72
CA ILE A 174 0.69 -10.47 -8.02
C ILE A 174 -0.69 -11.04 -8.33
N PHE A 175 -1.59 -10.20 -8.82
CA PHE A 175 -2.95 -10.59 -9.15
C PHE A 175 -3.38 -9.97 -10.47
N GLU A 176 -4.50 -10.45 -11.01
CA GLU A 176 -5.19 -9.85 -12.14
C GLU A 176 -6.54 -9.30 -11.69
N THR A 177 -6.95 -8.19 -12.27
CA THR A 177 -8.26 -7.61 -12.03
C THR A 177 -9.23 -8.03 -13.14
N GLU A 178 -10.48 -8.30 -12.78
CA GLU A 178 -11.56 -8.50 -13.75
C GLU A 178 -11.78 -7.25 -14.60
N TYR A 179 -12.34 -7.45 -15.80
CA TYR A 179 -12.65 -6.34 -16.71
C TYR A 179 -13.54 -5.29 -16.01
N GLY A 180 -13.14 -4.01 -16.13
CA GLY A 180 -13.85 -2.89 -15.53
C GLY A 180 -13.42 -2.52 -14.09
N VAL A 181 -12.78 -3.41 -13.32
CA VAL A 181 -12.34 -3.12 -11.93
C VAL A 181 -11.38 -1.95 -11.89
N SER A 182 -10.34 -1.95 -12.73
CA SER A 182 -9.36 -0.86 -12.77
C SER A 182 -10.00 0.48 -13.15
N GLY A 183 -10.98 0.48 -14.05
CA GLY A 183 -11.74 1.67 -14.44
C GLY A 183 -12.55 2.23 -13.25
N MET A 184 -13.30 1.39 -12.56
CA MET A 184 -14.08 1.75 -11.38
C MET A 184 -13.19 2.31 -10.26
N VAL A 185 -12.05 1.68 -9.99
CA VAL A 185 -11.11 2.13 -8.94
C VAL A 185 -10.51 3.49 -9.29
N LYS A 186 -10.11 3.71 -10.56
CA LYS A 186 -9.61 5.01 -11.03
C LYS A 186 -10.64 6.11 -10.89
N GLU A 187 -11.90 5.84 -11.25
CA GLU A 187 -12.99 6.79 -11.12
C GLU A 187 -13.24 7.17 -9.65
N ARG A 188 -13.34 6.19 -8.75
CA ARG A 188 -13.51 6.45 -7.30
C ARG A 188 -12.31 7.20 -6.71
N ARG A 189 -11.09 6.89 -7.15
CA ARG A 189 -9.89 7.61 -6.73
C ARG A 189 -9.94 9.07 -7.16
N GLU A 190 -10.35 9.37 -8.39
CA GLU A 190 -10.47 10.74 -8.87
C GLU A 190 -11.54 11.52 -8.10
N GLN A 191 -12.69 10.92 -7.81
CA GLN A 191 -13.73 11.51 -6.96
C GLN A 191 -13.21 11.81 -5.53
N TYR A 192 -12.30 10.97 -5.01
CA TYR A 192 -11.73 11.16 -3.68
C TYR A 192 -10.55 12.14 -3.65
N ARG A 193 -9.92 12.43 -4.78
CA ARG A 193 -8.67 13.19 -4.93
C ARG A 193 -8.72 14.57 -4.28
N GLU A 194 -9.76 15.34 -4.51
CA GLU A 194 -9.90 16.68 -3.91
C GLU A 194 -9.94 16.59 -2.38
N ARG A 195 -10.68 15.63 -1.85
CA ARG A 195 -10.76 15.40 -0.40
C ARG A 195 -9.42 14.97 0.17
N TYR A 196 -8.70 14.10 -0.52
CA TYR A 196 -7.35 13.67 -0.15
C TYR A 196 -6.38 14.85 -0.09
N MET A 197 -6.32 15.65 -1.14
CA MET A 197 -5.44 16.83 -1.22
C MET A 197 -5.76 17.84 -0.11
N ARG A 198 -7.02 18.18 0.08
CA ARG A 198 -7.46 19.11 1.14
C ARG A 198 -7.07 18.61 2.53
N ASN A 199 -7.33 17.35 2.84
CA ASN A 199 -6.99 16.78 4.14
C ASN A 199 -5.48 16.74 4.38
N ASN A 200 -4.68 16.44 3.35
CA ASN A 200 -3.23 16.46 3.44
C ASN A 200 -2.69 17.87 3.68
N ILE A 201 -3.17 18.87 2.93
CA ILE A 201 -2.76 20.28 3.13
C ILE A 201 -3.09 20.71 4.56
N ILE A 202 -4.34 20.52 5.00
CA ILE A 202 -4.75 20.92 6.36
C ILE A 202 -3.94 20.15 7.41
N GLY A 203 -3.76 18.84 7.24
CA GLY A 203 -3.03 17.99 8.18
C GLY A 203 -1.57 18.41 8.32
N VAL A 204 -0.87 18.66 7.21
CA VAL A 204 0.53 19.13 7.20
C VAL A 204 0.62 20.54 7.82
N CYS A 205 -0.26 21.47 7.44
CA CYS A 205 -0.29 22.80 8.02
C CYS A 205 -0.50 22.76 9.54
N LEU A 206 -1.43 21.94 10.03
CA LEU A 206 -1.65 21.78 11.48
C LEU A 206 -0.40 21.23 12.19
N CYS A 207 0.28 20.25 11.62
CA CYS A 207 1.52 19.70 12.19
C CYS A 207 2.64 20.74 12.25
N ILE A 208 2.77 21.58 11.22
CA ILE A 208 3.77 22.67 11.21
C ILE A 208 3.40 23.76 12.23
N LEU A 209 2.15 24.21 12.23
CA LEU A 209 1.67 25.26 13.15
C LEU A 209 1.68 24.79 14.62
N ALA A 210 1.59 23.50 14.87
CA ALA A 210 1.69 22.92 16.21
C ALA A 210 3.05 23.20 16.88
N ALA A 211 4.09 23.60 16.16
CA ALA A 211 5.36 24.01 16.73
C ALA A 211 5.30 25.41 17.39
N ILE A 212 4.33 26.25 17.03
CA ILE A 212 4.23 27.64 17.55
C ILE A 212 4.10 27.69 19.08
N PRO A 213 3.21 26.91 19.74
CA PRO A 213 3.13 26.92 21.20
C PRO A 213 4.44 26.53 21.88
N LEU A 214 5.22 25.59 21.30
CA LEU A 214 6.53 25.20 21.85
C LEU A 214 7.54 26.36 21.81
N PHE A 215 7.64 27.06 20.68
CA PHE A 215 8.52 28.22 20.56
C PHE A 215 8.05 29.37 21.51
N SER A 216 6.73 29.56 21.63
CA SER A 216 6.18 30.53 22.56
C SER A 216 6.55 30.22 24.01
N SER A 217 6.55 28.94 24.40
CA SER A 217 6.93 28.53 25.75
C SER A 217 8.39 28.81 26.08
N ALA A 218 9.29 28.66 25.09
CA ALA A 218 10.70 28.93 25.24
C ALA A 218 11.04 30.44 25.30
N ALA A 219 10.19 31.26 24.65
CA ALA A 219 10.38 32.73 24.63
C ALA A 219 9.79 33.44 25.83
N LEU A 220 8.83 32.83 26.54
CA LEU A 220 8.17 33.41 27.70
C LEU A 220 8.92 32.95 28.96
N GLU A 221 9.59 33.90 29.66
CA GLU A 221 10.11 33.72 31.02
C GLU A 221 8.94 33.73 32.00
N VAL A 222 8.27 32.59 32.20
CA VAL A 222 7.05 32.53 33.01
C VAL A 222 7.33 31.82 34.34
N GLU A 223 6.99 32.46 35.43
CA GLU A 223 7.09 31.89 36.77
C GLU A 223 6.13 30.72 37.03
N ASN A 224 5.06 30.60 36.21
CA ASN A 224 4.06 29.56 36.38
C ASN A 224 4.45 28.26 35.65
N PRO A 225 4.75 27.15 36.35
CA PRO A 225 5.18 25.89 35.73
C PRO A 225 4.10 25.22 34.86
N LEU A 226 2.82 25.55 35.02
CA LEU A 226 1.73 25.00 34.23
C LEU A 226 1.64 25.57 32.83
N LEU A 227 2.14 26.78 32.57
CA LEU A 227 2.01 27.37 31.22
C LEU A 227 2.81 26.60 30.17
N PRO A 228 4.10 26.26 30.35
CA PRO A 228 4.85 25.45 29.42
C PRO A 228 4.20 24.08 29.18
N VAL A 229 3.71 23.44 30.22
CA VAL A 229 3.01 22.16 30.15
C VAL A 229 1.71 22.28 29.35
N GLY A 230 0.93 23.33 29.59
CA GLY A 230 -0.31 23.62 28.82
C GLY A 230 -0.04 23.86 27.35
N LEU A 231 1.02 24.61 26.99
CA LEU A 231 1.44 24.84 25.62
C LEU A 231 1.92 23.55 24.94
N LEU A 232 2.64 22.70 25.67
CA LEU A 232 3.02 21.36 25.18
C LEU A 232 1.77 20.50 24.94
N CYS A 233 0.79 20.49 25.82
CA CYS A 233 -0.46 19.78 25.61
C CYS A 233 -1.24 20.34 24.40
N ALA A 234 -1.27 21.64 24.21
CA ALA A 234 -1.88 22.27 23.04
C ALA A 234 -1.19 21.82 21.73
N THR A 235 0.15 21.72 21.74
CA THR A 235 0.92 21.15 20.64
C THR A 235 0.49 19.73 20.33
N LEU A 236 0.44 18.85 21.34
CA LEU A 236 0.03 17.45 21.17
C LEU A 236 -1.39 17.33 20.59
N VAL A 237 -2.33 18.14 21.09
CA VAL A 237 -3.71 18.18 20.56
C VAL A 237 -3.72 18.59 19.10
N THR A 238 -3.00 19.65 18.74
CA THR A 238 -2.95 20.15 17.36
C THR A 238 -2.33 19.11 16.42
N VAL A 239 -1.22 18.49 16.82
CA VAL A 239 -0.58 17.38 16.09
C VAL A 239 -1.54 16.22 15.95
N ALA A 240 -2.27 15.83 17.02
CA ALA A 240 -3.20 14.72 16.98
C ALA A 240 -4.30 14.92 15.92
N PHE A 241 -4.85 16.12 15.80
CA PHE A 241 -5.82 16.44 14.75
C PHE A 241 -5.20 16.43 13.36
N GLY A 242 -4.00 16.99 13.17
CA GLY A 242 -3.27 16.97 11.92
C GLY A 242 -2.99 15.53 11.44
N VAL A 243 -2.40 14.73 12.32
CA VAL A 243 -2.06 13.31 12.02
C VAL A 243 -3.32 12.48 11.77
N ARG A 244 -4.42 12.72 12.51
CA ARG A 244 -5.70 12.02 12.26
C ARG A 244 -6.20 12.24 10.82
N LEU A 245 -6.11 13.47 10.30
CA LEU A 245 -6.50 13.77 8.92
C LEU A 245 -5.59 13.07 7.91
N LEU A 246 -4.27 13.11 8.13
CA LEU A 246 -3.27 12.47 7.27
C LEU A 246 -3.46 10.95 7.22
N VAL A 247 -3.57 10.31 8.38
CA VAL A 247 -3.71 8.84 8.47
C VAL A 247 -5.01 8.38 7.82
N ARG A 248 -6.14 9.07 8.10
CA ARG A 248 -7.42 8.70 7.50
C ARG A 248 -7.39 8.81 5.98
N SER A 249 -6.90 9.92 5.44
CA SER A 249 -6.84 10.14 4.00
C SER A 249 -5.84 9.23 3.32
N GLY A 250 -4.66 9.01 3.92
CA GLY A 250 -3.63 8.12 3.41
C GLY A 250 -4.05 6.65 3.39
N THR A 251 -4.77 6.17 4.41
CA THR A 251 -5.27 4.78 4.45
C THR A 251 -6.26 4.50 3.33
N VAL A 252 -7.18 5.44 3.05
CA VAL A 252 -8.14 5.31 1.94
C VAL A 252 -7.41 5.36 0.59
N TRP A 253 -6.50 6.32 0.42
CA TRP A 253 -5.73 6.48 -0.81
C TRP A 253 -4.87 5.25 -1.12
N GLY A 254 -4.16 4.73 -0.12
CA GLY A 254 -3.39 3.50 -0.24
C GLY A 254 -4.23 2.27 -0.62
N GLY A 255 -5.55 2.27 -0.32
CA GLY A 255 -6.47 1.25 -0.81
C GLY A 255 -6.61 1.27 -2.34
N PHE A 256 -6.68 2.46 -2.95
CA PHE A 256 -6.72 2.58 -4.42
C PHE A 256 -5.38 2.17 -5.06
N GLU A 257 -4.25 2.61 -4.50
CA GLU A 257 -2.91 2.25 -5.00
C GLU A 257 -2.67 0.74 -4.99
N ARG A 258 -3.15 0.02 -3.96
CA ARG A 258 -3.05 -1.44 -3.86
C ARG A 258 -3.78 -2.16 -4.99
N LEU A 259 -5.03 -1.77 -5.27
CA LEU A 259 -5.83 -2.38 -6.33
C LEU A 259 -5.32 -2.04 -7.73
N LEU A 260 -4.70 -0.87 -7.90
CA LEU A 260 -4.13 -0.43 -9.17
C LEU A 260 -2.68 -0.90 -9.37
N GLU A 261 -2.09 -1.56 -8.37
CA GLU A 261 -0.68 -1.94 -8.34
C GLU A 261 0.24 -0.74 -8.64
N GLU A 262 -0.03 0.42 -8.02
CA GLU A 262 0.74 1.65 -8.17
C GLU A 262 1.58 1.95 -6.92
N GLY A 263 2.53 2.90 -7.01
CA GLY A 263 3.37 3.31 -5.89
C GLY A 263 4.25 2.17 -5.36
N GLU A 264 4.13 1.88 -4.07
CA GLU A 264 4.88 0.81 -3.39
C GLU A 264 4.34 -0.61 -3.70
N TYR A 265 3.15 -0.71 -4.33
CA TYR A 265 2.46 -1.96 -4.64
C TYR A 265 2.64 -2.43 -6.09
N THR A 266 3.59 -1.84 -6.83
CA THR A 266 3.88 -2.26 -8.20
C THR A 266 4.33 -3.73 -8.25
N ARG A 267 4.06 -4.40 -9.37
CA ARG A 267 4.48 -5.81 -9.58
C ARG A 267 5.98 -6.02 -9.39
N GLU A 268 6.79 -5.02 -9.75
CA GLU A 268 8.25 -5.07 -9.57
C GLU A 268 8.64 -5.01 -8.10
N GLU A 269 8.02 -4.12 -7.32
CA GLU A 269 8.28 -4.03 -5.88
C GLU A 269 7.81 -5.28 -5.13
N LYS A 270 6.63 -5.82 -5.46
CA LYS A 270 6.13 -7.07 -4.89
C LYS A 270 7.09 -8.26 -5.15
N LYS A 271 7.73 -8.33 -6.32
CA LYS A 271 8.75 -9.34 -6.62
C LYS A 271 10.01 -9.19 -5.76
N LYS A 272 10.39 -7.97 -5.40
CA LYS A 272 11.58 -7.68 -4.58
C LYS A 272 11.32 -7.87 -3.08
N GLN A 273 10.07 -7.69 -2.63
CA GLN A 273 9.65 -7.74 -1.22
C GLN A 273 10.19 -8.95 -0.45
N PRO A 274 10.05 -10.22 -0.92
CA PRO A 274 10.52 -11.38 -0.17
C PRO A 274 12.03 -11.40 0.01
N LEU A 275 12.78 -10.87 -0.96
CA LEU A 275 14.24 -10.74 -0.85
C LEU A 275 14.61 -9.63 0.13
N ILE A 276 13.97 -8.45 0.03
CA ILE A 276 14.19 -7.34 0.95
C ILE A 276 13.86 -7.74 2.39
N SER A 277 12.76 -8.46 2.61
CA SER A 277 12.37 -8.95 3.93
C SER A 277 13.43 -9.87 4.55
N LYS A 278 13.97 -10.81 3.79
CA LYS A 278 15.07 -11.70 4.24
C LYS A 278 16.34 -10.92 4.57
N ILE A 279 16.72 -9.97 3.70
CA ILE A 279 17.88 -9.09 3.93
C ILE A 279 17.68 -8.29 5.21
N SER A 280 16.51 -7.68 5.38
CA SER A 280 16.14 -6.89 6.56
C SER A 280 16.27 -7.72 7.84
N GLN A 281 15.71 -8.92 7.85
CA GLN A 281 15.78 -9.81 9.02
C GLN A 281 17.22 -10.12 9.42
N VAL A 282 18.06 -10.51 8.47
CA VAL A 282 19.48 -10.83 8.73
C VAL A 282 20.24 -9.58 9.18
N TYR A 283 20.06 -8.47 8.49
CA TYR A 283 20.74 -7.21 8.78
C TYR A 283 20.45 -6.70 10.20
N TRP A 284 19.17 -6.60 10.58
CA TRP A 284 18.79 -6.10 11.90
C TRP A 284 19.14 -7.05 13.03
N THR A 285 19.13 -8.37 12.77
CA THR A 285 19.60 -9.35 13.75
C THR A 285 21.10 -9.21 14.00
N LEU A 286 21.92 -9.01 12.96
CA LEU A 286 23.35 -8.76 13.09
C LEU A 286 23.68 -7.41 13.76
N ALA A 287 22.92 -6.36 13.42
CA ALA A 287 23.06 -5.05 14.06
C ALA A 287 22.75 -5.13 15.56
N LEU A 288 21.67 -5.84 15.95
CA LEU A 288 21.31 -6.05 17.35
C LEU A 288 22.40 -6.87 18.08
N ALA A 289 22.88 -7.95 17.47
CA ALA A 289 23.94 -8.78 18.07
C ALA A 289 25.24 -7.98 18.27
N GLY A 290 25.63 -7.20 17.26
CA GLY A 290 26.78 -6.32 17.35
C GLY A 290 26.63 -5.22 18.43
N TYR A 291 25.45 -4.59 18.50
CA TYR A 291 25.10 -3.63 19.55
C TYR A 291 25.22 -4.24 20.95
N LEU A 292 24.63 -5.40 21.18
CA LEU A 292 24.68 -6.08 22.48
C LEU A 292 26.10 -6.52 22.83
N ALA A 293 26.82 -7.14 21.89
CA ALA A 293 28.21 -7.56 22.10
C ALA A 293 29.10 -6.35 22.49
N TYR A 294 29.02 -5.25 21.74
CA TYR A 294 29.77 -4.04 22.04
C TYR A 294 29.40 -3.46 23.42
N SER A 295 28.08 -3.36 23.71
CA SER A 295 27.60 -2.79 24.98
C SER A 295 28.03 -3.60 26.20
N PHE A 296 28.00 -4.93 26.12
CA PHE A 296 28.43 -5.82 27.22
C PHE A 296 29.96 -5.86 27.39
N ILE A 297 30.72 -5.86 26.28
CA ILE A 297 32.21 -5.91 26.36
C ILE A 297 32.77 -4.58 26.90
N THR A 298 32.25 -3.46 26.45
CA THR A 298 32.77 -2.13 26.80
C THR A 298 32.08 -1.51 28.02
N ASN A 299 30.95 -2.09 28.49
CA ASN A 299 30.04 -1.52 29.48
C ASN A 299 29.62 -0.04 29.16
N GLY A 300 29.69 0.33 27.87
CA GLY A 300 29.47 1.69 27.35
C GLY A 300 28.05 1.90 26.84
N TRP A 301 27.03 1.58 27.63
CA TRP A 301 25.61 1.70 27.26
C TRP A 301 25.20 3.14 26.90
N ASP A 302 25.87 4.14 27.48
CA ASP A 302 25.67 5.55 27.23
C ASP A 302 26.04 5.98 25.80
N ARG A 303 26.94 5.25 25.13
CA ARG A 303 27.43 5.56 23.77
C ARG A 303 27.00 4.56 22.72
N SER A 304 26.69 3.35 23.11
CA SER A 304 26.39 2.26 22.16
C SER A 304 25.10 2.50 21.33
N TRP A 305 24.20 3.36 21.78
CA TRP A 305 22.99 3.73 21.04
C TRP A 305 23.26 4.30 19.62
N ILE A 306 24.48 4.84 19.40
CA ILE A 306 24.94 5.38 18.10
C ILE A 306 24.88 4.29 17.00
N VAL A 307 24.98 3.01 17.34
CA VAL A 307 24.84 1.89 16.40
C VAL A 307 23.53 1.95 15.65
N TRP A 308 22.44 2.36 16.30
CA TRP A 308 21.10 2.36 15.67
C TRP A 308 20.96 3.39 14.55
N PRO A 309 21.28 4.69 14.72
CA PRO A 309 21.26 5.64 13.61
C PRO A 309 22.19 5.26 12.47
N VAL A 310 23.40 4.75 12.78
CA VAL A 310 24.36 4.31 11.77
C VAL A 310 23.81 3.12 10.97
N ALA A 311 23.27 2.12 11.66
CA ALA A 311 22.63 0.96 11.02
C ALA A 311 21.43 1.39 10.15
N ALA A 312 20.61 2.33 10.63
CA ALA A 312 19.46 2.83 9.86
C ALA A 312 19.87 3.51 8.54
N VAL A 313 20.98 4.28 8.55
CA VAL A 313 21.50 4.93 7.33
C VAL A 313 22.18 3.91 6.39
N LEU A 314 22.82 2.89 6.92
CA LEU A 314 23.49 1.86 6.12
C LEU A 314 22.51 0.87 5.47
N PHE A 315 21.35 0.61 6.08
CA PHE A 315 20.40 -0.38 5.60
C PHE A 315 19.95 -0.17 4.14
N PRO A 316 19.52 1.04 3.70
CA PRO A 316 19.16 1.29 2.31
C PRO A 316 20.33 1.05 1.33
N ALA A 317 21.56 1.43 1.72
CA ALA A 317 22.74 1.23 0.90
C ALA A 317 23.07 -0.25 0.70
N VAL A 318 23.02 -1.05 1.78
CA VAL A 318 23.23 -2.50 1.72
C VAL A 318 22.14 -3.18 0.88
N THR A 319 20.88 -2.80 1.08
CA THR A 319 19.77 -3.33 0.30
C THR A 319 19.91 -3.02 -1.19
N ALA A 320 20.25 -1.78 -1.54
CA ALA A 320 20.48 -1.36 -2.92
C ALA A 320 21.63 -2.16 -3.58
N LEU A 321 22.73 -2.35 -2.88
CA LEU A 321 23.88 -3.13 -3.37
C LEU A 321 23.48 -4.59 -3.66
N ILE A 322 22.78 -5.25 -2.73
CA ILE A 322 22.37 -6.64 -2.90
C ILE A 322 21.39 -6.78 -4.08
N LEU A 323 20.45 -5.85 -4.23
CA LEU A 323 19.50 -5.84 -5.35
C LEU A 323 20.20 -5.63 -6.71
N LEU A 324 21.26 -4.81 -6.77
CA LEU A 324 22.07 -4.63 -7.98
C LEU A 324 22.78 -5.94 -8.38
N PHE A 325 23.34 -6.67 -7.43
CA PHE A 325 23.98 -7.96 -7.69
C PHE A 325 22.98 -9.07 -8.04
N ALA A 326 21.77 -9.06 -7.43
CA ALA A 326 20.71 -10.01 -7.75
C ALA A 326 20.13 -9.82 -9.16
N LYS A 327 20.15 -8.60 -9.70
CA LYS A 327 19.68 -8.28 -11.07
C LYS A 327 20.68 -8.71 -12.16
N LYS A 328 21.93 -8.99 -11.79
CA LYS A 328 23.01 -9.32 -12.74
C LYS A 328 23.16 -10.84 -12.97
N LYS A 329 22.43 -11.65 -12.22
CA LYS A 329 22.29 -13.11 -12.41
C LYS A 329 20.95 -13.44 -13.06
#